data_46d14e51765f553233106f13e4d27a84
#
_entry.id   46d14e51765f553233106f13e4d27a84
#
_cell.length_a   1.000
_cell.length_b   1.000
_cell.length_c   1.000
_cell.angle_alpha   90.00
_cell.angle_beta   90.00
_cell.angle_gamma   90.00
#
_symmetry.space_group_name_H-M   'P 1'
#
loop_
_entity.id
_entity.type
_entity.pdbx_description
1 polymer ?
#
loop_
_entity_poly.entity_id
_entity_poly.type
_entity_poly.pdbx_seq_one_letter_code
_entity_poly.pdbx_strand_id
1 'polypeptide(L)' 'MFTIEHEFDSTIVTLIDDGERPLQEDLTLAAFASCVTIEQLDPRTDQVQKITLSLAQLRDLQAALDLPEGSYRFAESTKP' A
#
# COMPACT_ATOMS: atom_id res chain seq x y z
N MET A 1 -5.95 -0.37 10.29
CA MET A 1 -7.23 -1.05 9.97
C MET A 1 -7.39 -1.16 8.46
N PHE A 2 -8.01 -2.19 7.99
CA PHE A 2 -8.25 -2.33 6.55
C PHE A 2 -9.61 -2.95 6.29
N THR A 3 -10.12 -2.70 5.09
CA THR A 3 -11.33 -3.32 4.59
C THR A 3 -11.04 -3.97 3.25
N ILE A 4 -11.82 -4.98 2.89
CA ILE A 4 -11.69 -5.68 1.62
C ILE A 4 -13.08 -5.78 1.00
N GLU A 5 -13.17 -5.42 -0.28
CA GLU A 5 -14.37 -5.60 -1.06
C GLU A 5 -14.02 -6.36 -2.33
N HIS A 6 -14.82 -7.37 -2.65
CA HIS A 6 -14.63 -8.13 -3.87
C HIS A 6 -15.63 -7.63 -4.91
N GLU A 7 -15.11 -7.16 -6.04
CA GLU A 7 -15.90 -6.72 -7.16
C GLU A 7 -15.76 -7.71 -8.31
N PHE A 8 -16.49 -7.46 -9.39
CA PHE A 8 -16.55 -8.42 -10.50
C PHE A 8 -15.15 -8.73 -11.07
N ASP A 9 -14.34 -7.71 -11.27
CA ASP A 9 -13.04 -7.84 -11.95
C ASP A 9 -11.87 -7.40 -11.07
N SER A 10 -12.10 -7.12 -9.80
CA SER A 10 -11.05 -6.62 -8.95
C SER A 10 -11.37 -6.88 -7.48
N THR A 11 -10.34 -6.77 -6.67
CA THR A 11 -10.48 -6.75 -5.22
C THR A 11 -9.99 -5.40 -4.72
N ILE A 12 -10.82 -4.72 -3.95
CA ILE A 12 -10.50 -3.39 -3.44
C ILE A 12 -10.14 -3.51 -1.97
N VAL A 13 -8.97 -3.04 -1.62
CA VAL A 13 -8.50 -3.01 -0.24
C VAL A 13 -8.30 -1.55 0.14
N THR A 14 -8.89 -1.15 1.26
CA THR A 14 -8.68 0.19 1.80
C THR A 14 -7.87 0.06 3.09
N LEU A 15 -6.76 0.75 3.14
CA LEU A 15 -5.91 0.81 4.33
C LEU A 15 -6.17 2.13 5.02
N ILE A 16 -6.64 2.05 6.25
CA ILE A 16 -6.99 3.23 7.04
C ILE A 16 -5.96 3.37 8.14
N ASP A 17 -5.38 4.55 8.24
CA ASP A 17 -4.38 4.81 9.26
C ASP A 17 -5.09 5.07 10.59
N ASP A 18 -4.98 4.12 11.49
CA ASP A 18 -5.52 4.24 12.84
C ASP A 18 -4.40 4.28 13.89
N GLY A 19 -3.20 4.62 13.47
CA GLY A 19 -2.06 4.74 14.35
C GLY A 19 -2.01 6.08 15.06
N GLU A 20 -0.80 6.55 15.31
CA GLU A 20 -0.58 7.81 16.00
C GLU A 20 -0.57 8.98 15.02
N ARG A 21 -0.96 10.13 15.51
CA ARG A 21 -0.94 11.34 14.69
C ARG A 21 0.50 11.78 14.42
N PRO A 22 0.76 12.41 13.25
CA PRO A 22 -0.23 12.77 12.22
C PRO A 22 -0.65 11.54 11.39
N LEU A 23 -1.92 11.47 11.09
CA LEU A 23 -2.46 10.35 10.32
C LEU A 23 -2.27 10.60 8.83
N GLN A 24 -2.04 9.50 8.10
CA GLN A 24 -1.96 9.55 6.64
C GLN A 24 -3.34 9.34 6.04
N GLU A 25 -3.52 9.83 4.81
CA GLU A 25 -4.76 9.61 4.08
C GLU A 25 -4.93 8.13 3.75
N ASP A 26 -6.18 7.70 3.59
CA ASP A 26 -6.47 6.32 3.27
C ASP A 26 -5.80 5.91 1.97
N LEU A 27 -5.27 4.68 1.96
CA LEU A 27 -4.74 4.07 0.74
C LEU A 27 -5.79 3.12 0.17
N THR A 28 -6.07 3.25 -1.12
CA THR A 28 -6.96 2.34 -1.82
C THR A 28 -6.15 1.53 -2.81
N LEU A 29 -6.17 0.21 -2.63
CA LEU A 29 -5.51 -0.71 -3.54
C LEU A 29 -6.58 -1.42 -4.35
N ALA A 30 -6.40 -1.44 -5.67
CA ALA A 30 -7.27 -2.20 -6.55
C ALA A 30 -6.46 -3.30 -7.20
N ALA A 31 -6.76 -4.54 -6.86
CA ALA A 31 -6.04 -5.69 -7.39
C ALA A 31 -6.82 -6.28 -8.55
N PHE A 32 -6.21 -6.21 -9.73
CA PHE A 32 -6.77 -6.75 -10.96
C PHE A 32 -6.02 -8.04 -11.34
N ALA A 33 -6.47 -8.68 -12.40
CA ALA A 33 -5.83 -9.91 -12.86
C ALA A 33 -4.37 -9.70 -13.28
N SER A 34 -4.02 -8.51 -13.75
CA SER A 34 -2.71 -8.24 -14.33
C SER A 34 -1.88 -7.20 -13.58
N CYS A 35 -2.47 -6.47 -12.64
CA CYS A 35 -1.74 -5.42 -11.95
C CYS A 35 -2.47 -5.01 -10.68
N VAL A 36 -1.80 -4.19 -9.90
CA VAL A 36 -2.39 -3.58 -8.70
C VAL A 36 -2.17 -2.09 -8.78
N THR A 37 -3.21 -1.30 -8.54
CA THR A 37 -3.06 0.15 -8.44
C THR A 37 -3.19 0.57 -6.98
N ILE A 38 -2.45 1.61 -6.61
CA ILE A 38 -2.49 2.17 -5.27
C ILE A 38 -2.77 3.65 -5.41
N GLU A 39 -3.79 4.13 -4.71
CA GLU A 39 -4.20 5.52 -4.76
C GLU A 39 -4.23 6.13 -3.37
N GLN A 40 -3.83 7.38 -3.29
CA GLN A 40 -3.89 8.15 -2.06
C GLN A 40 -4.12 9.61 -2.42
N LEU A 41 -5.01 10.26 -1.67
CA LEU A 41 -5.22 11.70 -1.84
C LEU A 41 -4.02 12.47 -1.30
N ASP A 42 -3.56 13.45 -2.07
CA ASP A 42 -2.60 14.42 -1.57
C ASP A 42 -3.39 15.63 -1.07
N PRO A 43 -3.51 15.83 0.24
CA PRO A 43 -4.35 16.91 0.77
C PRO A 43 -3.81 18.30 0.46
N ARG A 44 -2.53 18.39 0.11
CA ARG A 44 -1.94 19.71 -0.22
C ARG A 44 -2.40 20.21 -1.57
N THR A 45 -2.64 19.31 -2.51
CA THR A 45 -3.03 19.66 -3.87
C THR A 45 -4.46 19.27 -4.19
N ASP A 46 -5.10 18.50 -3.29
CA ASP A 46 -6.45 17.97 -3.50
C ASP A 46 -6.51 17.05 -4.72
N GLN A 47 -5.41 16.41 -5.04
CA GLN A 47 -5.31 15.48 -6.16
C GLN A 47 -4.98 14.08 -5.67
N VAL A 48 -5.52 13.09 -6.38
CA VAL A 48 -5.25 11.69 -6.07
C VAL A 48 -3.94 11.30 -6.74
N GLN A 49 -3.01 10.78 -5.95
CA GLN A 49 -1.78 10.20 -6.45
C GLN A 49 -2.04 8.73 -6.75
N LYS A 50 -1.57 8.25 -7.88
CA LYS A 50 -1.81 6.87 -8.29
C LYS A 50 -0.53 6.24 -8.81
N ILE A 51 -0.23 5.04 -8.35
CA ILE A 51 0.87 4.25 -8.87
C ILE A 51 0.34 2.88 -9.25
N THR A 52 1.00 2.26 -10.22
CA THR A 52 0.64 0.94 -10.71
C THR A 52 1.81 0.00 -10.49
N LEU A 53 1.53 -1.14 -9.87
CA LEU A 53 2.52 -2.19 -9.67
C LEU A 53 2.14 -3.37 -10.54
N SER A 54 3.16 -4.01 -11.14
CA SER A 54 2.93 -5.31 -11.75
C SER A 54 2.74 -6.34 -10.64
N LEU A 55 2.17 -7.49 -10.99
CA LEU A 55 2.06 -8.57 -10.00
C LEU A 55 3.42 -9.04 -9.53
N ALA A 56 4.43 -9.01 -10.40
CA ALA A 56 5.78 -9.37 -10.01
C ALA A 56 6.33 -8.38 -8.98
N GLN A 57 6.11 -7.10 -9.19
CA GLN A 57 6.55 -6.08 -8.23
C GLN A 57 5.84 -6.24 -6.89
N LEU A 58 4.56 -6.56 -6.92
CA LEU A 58 3.81 -6.78 -5.69
C LEU A 58 4.36 -7.97 -4.92
N ARG A 59 4.62 -9.08 -5.62
CA ARG A 59 5.20 -10.27 -4.98
C ARG A 59 6.56 -9.96 -4.38
N ASP A 60 7.38 -9.22 -5.11
CA ASP A 60 8.70 -8.86 -4.62
C ASP A 60 8.60 -7.97 -3.39
N LEU A 61 7.65 -7.04 -3.38
CA LEU A 61 7.44 -6.19 -2.22
C LEU A 61 7.04 -7.01 -1.00
N GLN A 62 6.10 -7.94 -1.18
CA GLN A 62 5.68 -8.81 -0.08
C GLN A 62 6.83 -9.65 0.44
N ALA A 63 7.61 -10.23 -0.48
CA ALA A 63 8.76 -11.05 -0.11
C ALA A 63 9.81 -10.24 0.62
N ALA A 64 10.08 -9.04 0.14
CA ALA A 64 11.10 -8.18 0.74
C ALA A 64 10.72 -7.78 2.18
N LEU A 65 9.44 -7.51 2.41
CA LEU A 65 8.97 -7.12 3.73
C LEU A 65 8.89 -8.30 4.70
N ASP A 66 8.72 -9.52 4.16
CA ASP A 66 8.61 -10.73 4.98
C ASP A 66 9.95 -11.34 5.37
N LEU A 67 11.02 -11.01 4.64
CA LEU A 67 12.33 -11.56 4.98
C LEU A 67 12.82 -10.95 6.28
N PRO A 68 13.37 -11.75 7.17
CA PRO A 68 13.89 -11.24 8.43
C PRO A 68 14.89 -10.10 8.24
N GLU A 69 15.76 -10.25 7.23
CA GLU A 69 16.72 -9.19 6.92
C GLU A 69 16.04 -7.94 6.41
N GLY A 70 15.02 -8.11 5.58
CA GLY A 70 14.25 -7.00 5.07
C GLY A 70 13.57 -6.23 6.20
N SER A 71 12.91 -6.95 7.10
CA SER A 71 12.26 -6.34 8.24
C SER A 71 13.26 -5.65 9.14
N TYR A 72 14.37 -6.29 9.38
CA TYR A 72 15.42 -5.74 10.22
C TYR A 72 15.97 -4.46 9.61
N ARG A 73 16.26 -4.48 8.33
CA ARG A 73 16.81 -3.32 7.66
C ARG A 73 15.82 -2.18 7.60
N PHE A 74 14.55 -2.49 7.46
CA PHE A 74 13.52 -1.48 7.47
C PHE A 74 13.48 -0.78 8.82
N ALA A 75 13.57 -1.53 9.90
CA ALA A 75 13.62 -0.96 11.23
C ALA A 75 14.92 -0.18 11.45
N GLU A 76 16.02 -0.70 10.95
CA GLU A 76 17.32 -0.04 11.07
C GLU A 76 17.39 1.26 10.30
N SER A 77 16.76 1.31 9.14
CA SER A 77 16.80 2.50 8.30
C SER A 77 16.13 3.70 8.95
N THR A 78 15.38 3.50 10.01
CA THR A 78 14.80 4.60 10.78
C THR A 78 15.79 5.16 11.80
N LYS A 79 16.91 4.52 11.96
CA LYS A 79 17.96 4.98 12.88
C LYS A 79 18.97 5.81 12.15
N PRO A 80 19.41 6.86 12.72
CA PRO A 80 20.45 7.66 12.12
C PRO A 80 21.76 6.91 12.00
#